data_305f6cb879b23d48e53d9d21e4984e78
#
_entry.id   305f6cb879b23d48e53d9d21e4984e78
#
_cell.length_a   1.000
_cell.length_b   1.000
_cell.length_c   1.000
_cell.angle_alpha   90.00
_cell.angle_beta   90.00
_cell.angle_gamma   90.00
#
_symmetry.space_group_name_H-M   'P 1'
#
loop_
_entity.id
_entity.type
_entity.pdbx_description
1 polymer ?
#
loop_
_entity_poly.entity_id
_entity_poly.type
_entity_poly.pdbx_seq_one_letter_code
_entity_poly.pdbx_strand_id
1 'polypeptide(L)'
;MHHAIDPNAGPSDAAPPPVHRRPPGRAHAASVRREIASLDAERDCQRIVHLLVAYEFPFDLLRATEMALFHTFGSRSVARLLDRTGEFSTRGQKRYDDTRLLIAQFIERGWDDEAGRRSLEQMNHIHARFRIPDDDYLFVLWTFVDFPLRWVDDYGWRAFTPHERAAWFNFWREIGHRMGLRDVPSTPAAFDEFALAYEAREFVHDAANQRVAEATVATMAAWLPG
;
A
#
# COMPACT_ATOMS: atom_id res chain seq x y z
N MET A 1 47.65 22.92 5.85
CA MET A 1 46.39 23.65 5.91
C MET A 1 45.29 22.63 6.14
N HIS A 2 44.86 22.49 7.40
CA HIS A 2 43.75 21.62 7.78
C HIS A 2 42.47 22.41 7.65
N HIS A 3 41.54 21.97 6.79
CA HIS A 3 40.14 22.46 6.80
C HIS A 3 39.41 21.78 7.95
N ALA A 4 39.03 22.62 8.93
CA ALA A 4 38.18 22.20 10.03
C ALA A 4 36.75 21.96 9.48
N ILE A 5 36.21 20.80 9.74
CA ILE A 5 34.78 20.48 9.51
C ILE A 5 34.01 21.11 10.67
N ASP A 6 33.06 21.98 10.36
CA ASP A 6 32.14 22.58 11.33
C ASP A 6 31.19 21.51 11.87
N PRO A 7 31.22 21.19 13.17
CA PRO A 7 30.37 20.15 13.76
C PRO A 7 28.92 20.60 14.00
N ASN A 8 28.52 21.80 13.58
CA ASN A 8 27.20 22.39 13.87
C ASN A 8 26.31 22.60 12.65
N ALA A 9 26.65 22.02 11.49
CA ALA A 9 25.72 22.00 10.35
C ALA A 9 24.60 20.98 10.63
N GLY A 10 23.51 21.45 11.20
CA GLY A 10 22.26 20.69 11.35
C GLY A 10 21.71 20.25 9.99
N PRO A 11 20.92 19.16 9.92
CA PRO A 11 20.33 18.70 8.68
C PRO A 11 19.44 19.80 8.10
N SER A 12 19.66 20.11 6.81
CA SER A 12 18.87 21.07 6.05
C SER A 12 17.40 20.61 6.02
N ASP A 13 16.51 21.34 6.65
CA ASP A 13 15.04 21.15 6.70
C ASP A 13 14.33 21.48 5.36
N ALA A 14 15.03 21.43 4.25
CA ALA A 14 14.40 21.60 2.95
C ALA A 14 13.71 20.32 2.52
N ALA A 15 12.38 20.29 2.68
CA ALA A 15 11.55 19.28 2.06
C ALA A 15 11.87 19.20 0.56
N PRO A 16 12.02 18.00 -0.03
CA PRO A 16 12.27 17.89 -1.46
C PRO A 16 11.12 18.54 -2.22
N PRO A 17 11.42 19.30 -3.30
CA PRO A 17 10.38 19.97 -4.06
C PRO A 17 9.37 18.94 -4.59
N PRO A 18 8.05 19.26 -4.58
CA PRO A 18 7.04 18.37 -5.09
C PRO A 18 7.36 18.04 -6.55
N VAL A 19 7.48 16.76 -6.87
CA VAL A 19 7.67 16.31 -8.25
C VAL A 19 6.36 16.50 -8.98
N HIS A 20 6.11 17.71 -9.48
CA HIS A 20 5.02 17.97 -10.42
C HIS A 20 5.33 17.30 -11.76
N ARG A 21 5.09 16.00 -11.86
CA ARG A 21 5.06 15.35 -13.16
C ARG A 21 3.85 15.91 -13.91
N ARG A 22 4.10 16.61 -14.99
CA ARG A 22 3.06 17.04 -15.94
C ARG A 22 2.26 15.80 -16.33
N PRO A 23 0.91 15.83 -16.30
CA PRO A 23 0.13 14.68 -16.70
C PRO A 23 0.56 14.24 -18.11
N PRO A 24 0.74 12.94 -18.35
CA PRO A 24 1.17 12.44 -19.64
C PRO A 24 0.19 12.88 -20.72
N GLY A 25 0.71 13.37 -21.85
CA GLY A 25 -0.12 13.74 -22.99
C GLY A 25 -0.93 12.54 -23.51
N ARG A 26 -2.07 12.77 -24.18
CA ARG A 26 -2.97 11.72 -24.71
C ARG A 26 -2.27 10.61 -25.47
N ALA A 27 -1.23 10.93 -26.26
CA ALA A 27 -0.44 9.96 -27.01
C ALA A 27 0.35 9.02 -26.06
N HIS A 28 0.89 9.54 -24.95
CA HIS A 28 1.62 8.75 -23.97
C HIS A 28 0.68 7.81 -23.20
N ALA A 29 -0.49 8.29 -22.78
CA ALA A 29 -1.48 7.45 -22.12
C ALA A 29 -1.96 6.29 -23.02
N ALA A 30 -2.17 6.55 -24.33
CA ALA A 30 -2.50 5.50 -25.30
C ALA A 30 -1.36 4.49 -25.49
N SER A 31 -0.09 4.92 -25.40
CA SER A 31 1.07 4.05 -25.45
C SER A 31 1.14 3.12 -24.21
N VAL A 32 0.92 3.67 -23.02
CA VAL A 32 0.90 2.90 -21.76
C VAL A 32 -0.17 1.82 -21.81
N ARG A 33 -1.40 2.13 -22.23
CA ARG A 33 -2.47 1.13 -22.33
C ARG A 33 -2.19 0.03 -23.35
N ARG A 34 -1.54 0.37 -24.49
CA ARG A 34 -1.11 -0.65 -25.45
C ARG A 34 -0.04 -1.55 -24.87
N GLU A 35 0.91 -1.00 -24.12
CA GLU A 35 1.91 -1.79 -23.42
C GLU A 35 1.24 -2.75 -22.43
N ILE A 36 0.35 -2.25 -21.55
CA ILE A 36 -0.41 -3.09 -20.60
C ILE A 36 -1.12 -4.23 -21.33
N ALA A 37 -1.82 -3.94 -22.43
CA ALA A 37 -2.57 -4.94 -23.17
C ALA A 37 -1.69 -5.99 -23.87
N SER A 38 -0.39 -5.72 -24.08
CA SER A 38 0.55 -6.66 -24.71
C SER A 38 1.29 -7.56 -23.73
N LEU A 39 1.23 -7.26 -22.44
CA LEU A 39 1.88 -8.01 -21.37
C LEU A 39 1.00 -9.18 -20.89
N ASP A 40 1.62 -10.18 -20.26
CA ASP A 40 0.90 -11.29 -19.63
C ASP A 40 0.50 -10.95 -18.18
N ALA A 41 -0.78 -11.14 -17.83
CA ALA A 41 -1.32 -10.70 -16.54
C ALA A 41 -0.75 -11.46 -15.32
N GLU A 42 -0.17 -12.63 -15.51
CA GLU A 42 0.45 -13.40 -14.42
C GLU A 42 1.96 -13.15 -14.40
N ARG A 43 2.62 -13.39 -15.50
CA ARG A 43 4.07 -13.33 -15.62
C ARG A 43 4.61 -11.90 -15.52
N ASP A 44 3.90 -10.93 -16.13
CA ASP A 44 4.33 -9.55 -16.23
C ASP A 44 3.54 -8.62 -15.27
N CYS A 45 2.90 -9.19 -14.24
CA CYS A 45 2.05 -8.43 -13.30
C CYS A 45 2.78 -7.26 -12.61
N GLN A 46 4.06 -7.39 -12.30
CA GLN A 46 4.87 -6.28 -11.77
C GLN A 46 4.88 -5.07 -12.70
N ARG A 47 5.12 -5.31 -14.00
CA ARG A 47 5.18 -4.24 -14.98
C ARG A 47 3.82 -3.60 -15.20
N ILE A 48 2.76 -4.41 -15.27
CA ILE A 48 1.38 -3.91 -15.41
C ILE A 48 1.02 -3.03 -14.21
N VAL A 49 1.25 -3.51 -12.97
CA VAL A 49 0.95 -2.75 -11.76
C VAL A 49 1.76 -1.45 -11.68
N HIS A 50 3.04 -1.50 -12.03
CA HIS A 50 3.84 -0.27 -12.14
C HIS A 50 3.21 0.75 -13.09
N LEU A 51 2.78 0.31 -14.28
CA LEU A 51 2.15 1.19 -15.28
C LEU A 51 0.80 1.76 -14.79
N LEU A 52 0.00 0.95 -14.10
CA LEU A 52 -1.26 1.38 -13.51
C LEU A 52 -1.03 2.44 -12.43
N VAL A 53 -0.10 2.21 -11.50
CA VAL A 53 0.19 3.12 -10.39
C VAL A 53 0.89 4.39 -10.84
N ALA A 54 1.85 4.29 -11.77
CA ALA A 54 2.65 5.44 -12.17
C ALA A 54 1.96 6.34 -13.21
N TYR A 55 1.05 5.80 -14.04
CA TYR A 55 0.55 6.51 -15.22
C TYR A 55 -0.97 6.52 -15.38
N GLU A 56 -1.66 5.40 -15.14
CA GLU A 56 -3.11 5.33 -15.38
C GLU A 56 -3.94 5.87 -14.21
N PHE A 57 -3.58 5.50 -12.98
CA PHE A 57 -4.36 5.82 -11.79
C PHE A 57 -3.49 6.27 -10.59
N PRO A 58 -2.53 7.21 -10.77
CA PRO A 58 -1.57 7.54 -9.71
C PRO A 58 -2.23 8.13 -8.47
N PHE A 59 -3.28 8.93 -8.63
CA PHE A 59 -4.02 9.50 -7.52
C PHE A 59 -4.97 8.46 -6.90
N ASP A 60 -5.74 7.77 -7.74
CA ASP A 60 -6.77 6.83 -7.31
C ASP A 60 -6.16 5.67 -6.50
N LEU A 61 -5.10 5.04 -7.00
CA LEU A 61 -4.47 3.92 -6.32
C LEU A 61 -3.78 4.32 -5.02
N LEU A 62 -3.24 5.54 -4.94
CA LEU A 62 -2.71 6.07 -3.69
C LEU A 62 -3.83 6.23 -2.65
N ARG A 63 -4.94 6.89 -3.02
CA ARG A 63 -6.08 7.10 -2.11
C ARG A 63 -6.73 5.77 -1.69
N ALA A 64 -6.91 4.86 -2.65
CA ALA A 64 -7.46 3.54 -2.38
C ALA A 64 -6.58 2.73 -1.40
N THR A 65 -5.27 2.80 -1.54
CA THR A 65 -4.33 2.15 -0.62
C THR A 65 -4.44 2.72 0.80
N GLU A 66 -4.65 4.02 0.94
CA GLU A 66 -4.89 4.65 2.25
C GLU A 66 -6.21 4.19 2.87
N MET A 67 -7.26 4.08 2.08
CA MET A 67 -8.55 3.56 2.54
C MET A 67 -8.45 2.06 2.88
N ALA A 68 -7.70 1.29 2.11
CA ALA A 68 -7.40 -0.11 2.42
C ALA A 68 -6.77 -0.27 3.82
N LEU A 69 -5.74 0.52 4.12
CA LEU A 69 -5.12 0.53 5.45
C LEU A 69 -6.09 0.99 6.54
N PHE A 70 -6.87 2.05 6.29
CA PHE A 70 -7.84 2.56 7.25
C PHE A 70 -8.90 1.51 7.59
N HIS A 71 -9.37 0.75 6.60
CA HIS A 71 -10.35 -0.31 6.78
C HIS A 71 -9.85 -1.41 7.74
N THR A 72 -8.55 -1.70 7.74
CA THR A 72 -7.99 -2.71 8.65
C THR A 72 -8.18 -2.38 10.12
N PHE A 73 -8.39 -1.10 10.46
CA PHE A 73 -8.65 -0.66 11.85
C PHE A 73 -10.03 -1.10 12.37
N GLY A 74 -10.93 -1.56 11.49
CA GLY A 74 -12.17 -2.23 11.90
C GLY A 74 -11.92 -3.55 12.63
N SER A 75 -10.82 -4.24 12.32
CA SER A 75 -10.43 -5.46 13.02
C SER A 75 -9.93 -5.16 14.43
N ARG A 76 -10.56 -5.78 15.41
CA ARG A 76 -10.14 -5.70 16.83
C ARG A 76 -8.71 -6.21 17.01
N SER A 77 -8.34 -7.32 16.36
CA SER A 77 -7.01 -7.91 16.47
C SER A 77 -5.94 -6.96 15.93
N VAL A 78 -6.11 -6.46 14.70
CA VAL A 78 -5.20 -5.52 14.06
C VAL A 78 -5.12 -4.22 14.86
N ALA A 79 -6.26 -3.62 15.21
CA ALA A 79 -6.29 -2.35 15.92
C ALA A 79 -5.58 -2.42 17.29
N ARG A 80 -5.80 -3.49 18.07
CA ARG A 80 -5.11 -3.69 19.34
C ARG A 80 -3.59 -3.82 19.19
N LEU A 81 -3.12 -4.45 18.11
CA LEU A 81 -1.70 -4.52 17.84
C LEU A 81 -1.15 -3.12 17.53
N LEU A 82 -1.78 -2.39 16.61
CA LEU A 82 -1.35 -1.06 16.20
C LEU A 82 -1.37 -0.05 17.35
N ASP A 83 -2.43 -0.07 18.16
CA ASP A 83 -2.58 0.80 19.35
C ASP A 83 -1.46 0.55 20.37
N ARG A 84 -1.11 -0.71 20.64
CA ARG A 84 0.00 -1.05 21.56
C ARG A 84 1.36 -0.53 21.10
N THR A 85 1.56 -0.34 19.79
CA THR A 85 2.81 0.24 19.29
C THR A 85 2.94 1.73 19.58
N GLY A 86 1.83 2.42 19.77
CA GLY A 86 1.77 3.87 19.98
C GLY A 86 2.20 4.72 18.77
N GLU A 87 2.55 4.09 17.64
CA GLU A 87 3.10 4.79 16.47
C GLU A 87 2.08 5.74 15.82
N PHE A 88 0.82 5.32 15.73
CA PHE A 88 -0.23 6.14 15.12
C PHE A 88 -0.56 7.38 15.96
N SER A 89 -0.55 7.26 17.28
CA SER A 89 -0.86 8.36 18.19
C SER A 89 0.29 9.34 18.40
N THR A 90 1.54 8.87 18.30
CA THR A 90 2.72 9.69 18.64
C THR A 90 3.52 10.13 17.41
N ARG A 91 3.50 9.35 16.32
CA ARG A 91 4.29 9.56 15.10
C ARG A 91 3.50 9.20 13.83
N GLY A 92 2.21 9.55 13.76
CA GLY A 92 1.28 9.16 12.69
C GLY A 92 1.80 9.47 11.30
N GLN A 93 2.32 10.68 11.08
CA GLN A 93 2.91 11.07 9.79
C GLN A 93 4.09 10.17 9.41
N LYS A 94 5.02 9.94 10.32
CA LYS A 94 6.16 9.05 10.07
C LYS A 94 5.70 7.62 9.75
N ARG A 95 4.71 7.11 10.49
CA ARG A 95 4.16 5.76 10.26
C ARG A 95 3.52 5.63 8.88
N TYR A 96 2.81 6.66 8.44
CA TYR A 96 2.26 6.75 7.10
C TYR A 96 3.38 6.76 6.03
N ASP A 97 4.36 7.64 6.18
CA ASP A 97 5.45 7.80 5.21
C ASP A 97 6.30 6.53 5.09
N ASP A 98 6.66 5.88 6.20
CA ASP A 98 7.41 4.64 6.22
C ASP A 98 6.70 3.54 5.42
N THR A 99 5.39 3.37 5.63
CA THR A 99 4.60 2.36 4.91
C THR A 99 4.53 2.67 3.42
N ARG A 100 4.23 3.93 3.09
CA ARG A 100 4.13 4.38 1.71
C ARG A 100 5.44 4.18 0.94
N LEU A 101 6.57 4.52 1.57
CA LEU A 101 7.89 4.36 0.96
C LEU A 101 8.23 2.89 0.70
N LEU A 102 7.97 2.00 1.65
CA LEU A 102 8.21 0.57 1.46
C LEU A 102 7.36 -0.01 0.31
N ILE A 103 6.07 0.32 0.27
CA ILE A 103 5.16 -0.13 -0.79
C ILE A 103 5.58 0.44 -2.15
N ALA A 104 5.89 1.74 -2.21
CA ALA A 104 6.31 2.38 -3.45
C ALA A 104 7.57 1.73 -4.04
N GLN A 105 8.54 1.34 -3.21
CA GLN A 105 9.79 0.72 -3.68
C GLN A 105 9.53 -0.58 -4.42
N PHE A 106 8.73 -1.51 -3.89
CA PHE A 106 8.51 -2.76 -4.59
C PHE A 106 7.48 -2.63 -5.74
N ILE A 107 6.61 -1.62 -5.75
CA ILE A 107 5.77 -1.31 -6.91
C ILE A 107 6.59 -0.69 -8.04
N GLU A 108 7.51 0.23 -7.73
CA GLU A 108 8.31 0.94 -8.73
C GLU A 108 9.44 0.08 -9.30
N ARG A 109 10.11 -0.70 -8.45
CA ARG A 109 11.30 -1.48 -8.79
C ARG A 109 11.02 -2.95 -9.06
N GLY A 110 9.92 -3.47 -8.49
CA GLY A 110 9.63 -4.91 -8.51
C GLY A 110 10.50 -5.68 -7.51
N TRP A 111 10.12 -6.92 -7.29
CA TRP A 111 10.81 -7.81 -6.34
C TRP A 111 12.09 -8.46 -6.87
N ASP A 112 12.38 -8.35 -8.16
CA ASP A 112 13.60 -8.85 -8.79
C ASP A 112 14.73 -7.79 -8.75
N ASP A 113 14.40 -6.51 -8.62
CA ASP A 113 15.35 -5.43 -8.40
C ASP A 113 15.84 -5.41 -6.94
N GLU A 114 17.11 -5.04 -6.72
CA GLU A 114 17.71 -5.05 -5.39
C GLU A 114 16.99 -4.12 -4.40
N ALA A 115 16.54 -2.95 -4.83
CA ALA A 115 15.85 -1.99 -3.97
C ALA A 115 14.44 -2.49 -3.60
N GLY A 116 13.69 -3.07 -4.55
CA GLY A 116 12.39 -3.64 -4.27
C GLY A 116 12.48 -4.86 -3.35
N ARG A 117 13.45 -5.75 -3.59
CA ARG A 117 13.73 -6.91 -2.72
C ARG A 117 14.08 -6.50 -1.29
N ARG A 118 14.98 -5.52 -1.13
CA ARG A 118 15.33 -4.97 0.20
C ARG A 118 14.14 -4.37 0.92
N SER A 119 13.23 -3.72 0.19
CA SER A 119 12.00 -3.16 0.77
C SER A 119 11.09 -4.25 1.33
N LEU A 120 10.90 -5.36 0.60
CA LEU A 120 10.14 -6.51 1.08
C LEU A 120 10.82 -7.19 2.28
N GLU A 121 12.14 -7.38 2.23
CA GLU A 121 12.92 -7.91 3.36
C GLU A 121 12.78 -7.03 4.61
N GLN A 122 12.85 -5.71 4.44
CA GLN A 122 12.67 -4.75 5.53
C GLN A 122 11.25 -4.81 6.12
N MET A 123 10.23 -4.92 5.28
CA MET A 123 8.84 -5.09 5.73
C MET A 123 8.68 -6.38 6.53
N ASN A 124 9.20 -7.49 6.02
CA ASN A 124 9.18 -8.77 6.71
C ASN A 124 9.93 -8.70 8.05
N HIS A 125 11.09 -8.02 8.09
CA HIS A 125 11.86 -7.82 9.33
C HIS A 125 11.08 -7.00 10.37
N ILE A 126 10.37 -5.96 9.95
CA ILE A 126 9.52 -5.16 10.85
C ILE A 126 8.40 -6.03 11.41
N HIS A 127 7.70 -6.75 10.56
CA HIS A 127 6.58 -7.60 10.94
C HIS A 127 6.99 -8.74 11.88
N ALA A 128 8.17 -9.35 11.67
CA ALA A 128 8.69 -10.42 12.51
C ALA A 128 8.91 -10.05 13.98
N ARG A 129 8.89 -8.74 14.32
CA ARG A 129 8.96 -8.27 15.72
C ARG A 129 7.66 -8.46 16.49
N PHE A 130 6.58 -8.77 15.80
CA PHE A 130 5.25 -8.88 16.36
C PHE A 130 4.69 -10.27 16.14
N ARG A 131 3.83 -10.72 17.07
CA ARG A 131 3.01 -11.92 16.85
C ARG A 131 1.74 -11.49 16.11
N ILE A 132 1.77 -11.60 14.80
CA ILE A 132 0.62 -11.28 13.94
C ILE A 132 -0.02 -12.61 13.53
N PRO A 133 -1.30 -12.83 13.80
CA PRO A 133 -2.01 -14.01 13.30
C PRO A 133 -2.00 -14.07 11.76
N ASP A 134 -1.91 -15.27 11.19
CA ASP A 134 -1.92 -15.45 9.73
C ASP A 134 -3.19 -14.85 9.10
N ASP A 135 -4.34 -14.99 9.75
CA ASP A 135 -5.61 -14.41 9.29
C ASP A 135 -5.57 -12.87 9.22
N ASP A 136 -4.91 -12.21 10.17
CA ASP A 136 -4.75 -10.75 10.16
C ASP A 136 -3.90 -10.31 8.95
N TYR A 137 -2.83 -11.05 8.65
CA TYR A 137 -2.01 -10.80 7.46
C TYR A 137 -2.80 -10.98 6.17
N LEU A 138 -3.53 -12.08 6.05
CA LEU A 138 -4.35 -12.36 4.87
C LEU A 138 -5.43 -11.29 4.69
N PHE A 139 -6.07 -10.87 5.78
CA PHE A 139 -7.07 -9.82 5.71
C PHE A 139 -6.48 -8.49 5.24
N VAL A 140 -5.34 -8.07 5.81
CA VAL A 140 -4.63 -6.87 5.36
C VAL A 140 -4.25 -6.98 3.88
N LEU A 141 -3.73 -8.13 3.44
CA LEU A 141 -3.40 -8.35 2.03
C LEU A 141 -4.65 -8.22 1.13
N TRP A 142 -5.78 -8.79 1.55
CA TRP A 142 -7.04 -8.66 0.82
C TRP A 142 -7.46 -7.21 0.62
N THR A 143 -7.30 -6.35 1.64
CA THR A 143 -7.67 -4.93 1.49
C THR A 143 -6.87 -4.23 0.40
N PHE A 144 -5.61 -4.61 0.18
CA PHE A 144 -4.79 -4.10 -0.93
C PHE A 144 -5.22 -4.65 -2.31
N VAL A 145 -5.87 -5.80 -2.35
CA VAL A 145 -6.45 -6.36 -3.58
C VAL A 145 -7.77 -5.66 -3.90
N ASP A 146 -8.70 -5.62 -2.96
CA ASP A 146 -10.10 -5.28 -3.18
C ASP A 146 -10.35 -3.76 -3.23
N PHE A 147 -9.83 -3.00 -2.26
CA PHE A 147 -10.12 -1.55 -2.17
C PHE A 147 -9.71 -0.76 -3.42
N PRO A 148 -8.52 -0.99 -4.00
CA PRO A 148 -8.17 -0.30 -5.24
C PRO A 148 -9.09 -0.64 -6.42
N LEU A 149 -9.57 -1.86 -6.51
CA LEU A 149 -10.51 -2.27 -7.56
C LEU A 149 -11.86 -1.55 -7.40
N ARG A 150 -12.42 -1.54 -6.18
CA ARG A 150 -13.66 -0.82 -5.87
C ARG A 150 -13.50 0.68 -6.06
N TRP A 151 -12.42 1.26 -5.54
CA TRP A 151 -12.17 2.69 -5.66
C TRP A 151 -12.12 3.13 -7.13
N VAL A 152 -11.41 2.38 -7.98
CA VAL A 152 -11.31 2.71 -9.40
C VAL A 152 -12.63 2.52 -10.12
N ASP A 153 -13.45 1.53 -9.73
CA ASP A 153 -14.80 1.36 -10.28
C ASP A 153 -15.73 2.54 -9.94
N ASP A 154 -15.62 3.08 -8.71
CA ASP A 154 -16.50 4.12 -8.21
C ASP A 154 -16.04 5.54 -8.58
N TYR A 155 -14.71 5.78 -8.58
CA TYR A 155 -14.12 7.12 -8.67
C TYR A 155 -13.09 7.27 -9.78
N GLY A 156 -12.59 6.19 -10.37
CA GLY A 156 -11.58 6.22 -11.41
C GLY A 156 -12.13 6.85 -12.71
N TRP A 157 -11.24 7.42 -13.50
CA TRP A 157 -11.61 7.97 -14.82
C TRP A 157 -12.07 6.89 -15.82
N ARG A 158 -11.77 5.63 -15.55
CA ARG A 158 -12.30 4.41 -16.18
C ARG A 158 -12.17 3.23 -15.21
N ALA A 159 -12.95 2.18 -15.40
CA ALA A 159 -12.76 0.92 -14.68
C ALA A 159 -11.48 0.20 -15.14
N PHE A 160 -10.96 -0.69 -14.30
CA PHE A 160 -9.95 -1.67 -14.70
C PHE A 160 -10.53 -2.65 -15.71
N THR A 161 -9.76 -2.98 -16.75
CA THR A 161 -10.09 -4.10 -17.63
C THR A 161 -9.97 -5.43 -16.87
N PRO A 162 -10.62 -6.52 -17.34
CA PRO A 162 -10.44 -7.84 -16.74
C PRO A 162 -8.96 -8.28 -16.67
N HIS A 163 -8.17 -7.89 -17.67
CA HIS A 163 -6.74 -8.16 -17.73
C HIS A 163 -5.95 -7.42 -16.63
N GLU A 164 -6.24 -6.14 -16.42
CA GLU A 164 -5.63 -5.33 -15.36
C GLU A 164 -6.02 -5.82 -13.97
N ARG A 165 -7.29 -6.26 -13.78
CA ARG A 165 -7.74 -6.89 -12.52
C ARG A 165 -6.98 -8.17 -12.22
N ALA A 166 -6.79 -9.02 -13.23
CA ALA A 166 -6.02 -10.25 -13.07
C ALA A 166 -4.56 -9.96 -12.69
N ALA A 167 -3.92 -8.99 -13.37
CA ALA A 167 -2.55 -8.58 -13.05
C ALA A 167 -2.43 -8.00 -11.63
N TRP A 168 -3.40 -7.15 -11.22
CA TRP A 168 -3.46 -6.59 -9.86
C TRP A 168 -3.56 -7.67 -8.79
N PHE A 169 -4.46 -8.63 -8.98
CA PHE A 169 -4.63 -9.77 -8.09
C PHE A 169 -3.36 -10.63 -8.01
N ASN A 170 -2.78 -11.00 -9.14
CA ASN A 170 -1.57 -11.81 -9.22
C ASN A 170 -0.38 -11.14 -8.53
N PHE A 171 -0.23 -9.82 -8.71
CA PHE A 171 0.81 -9.04 -8.05
C PHE A 171 0.71 -9.13 -6.52
N TRP A 172 -0.47 -8.82 -5.96
CA TRP A 172 -0.64 -8.84 -4.50
C TRP A 172 -0.58 -10.25 -3.93
N ARG A 173 -1.07 -11.26 -4.66
CA ARG A 173 -0.90 -12.67 -4.28
C ARG A 173 0.58 -13.03 -4.16
N GLU A 174 1.40 -12.63 -5.13
CA GLU A 174 2.85 -12.87 -5.11
C GLU A 174 3.54 -12.11 -3.97
N ILE A 175 3.12 -10.87 -3.68
CA ILE A 175 3.60 -10.15 -2.48
C ILE A 175 3.28 -10.95 -1.22
N GLY A 176 2.08 -11.49 -1.08
CA GLY A 176 1.71 -12.35 0.04
C GLY A 176 2.66 -13.55 0.19
N HIS A 177 2.95 -14.27 -0.90
CA HIS A 177 3.90 -15.37 -0.88
C HIS A 177 5.31 -14.93 -0.47
N ARG A 178 5.80 -13.81 -0.97
CA ARG A 178 7.11 -13.24 -0.61
C ARG A 178 7.17 -12.71 0.83
N MET A 179 6.04 -12.39 1.41
CA MET A 179 5.91 -12.11 2.83
C MET A 179 5.86 -13.39 3.70
N GLY A 180 5.84 -14.56 3.08
CA GLY A 180 5.79 -15.85 3.78
C GLY A 180 4.38 -16.21 4.28
N LEU A 181 3.34 -15.57 3.75
CA LEU A 181 1.97 -15.91 4.11
C LEU A 181 1.62 -17.29 3.59
N ARG A 182 0.95 -18.08 4.45
CA ARG A 182 0.40 -19.38 4.10
C ARG A 182 -1.04 -19.23 3.64
N ASP A 183 -1.49 -20.17 2.83
CA ASP A 183 -2.89 -20.30 2.41
C ASP A 183 -3.47 -19.06 1.72
N VAL A 184 -2.60 -18.29 1.01
CA VAL A 184 -3.06 -17.15 0.21
C VAL A 184 -4.05 -17.66 -0.85
N PRO A 185 -5.31 -17.16 -0.86
CA PRO A 185 -6.31 -17.64 -1.79
C PRO A 185 -5.89 -17.51 -3.25
N SER A 186 -6.19 -18.53 -4.05
CA SER A 186 -5.78 -18.59 -5.46
C SER A 186 -6.73 -17.85 -6.41
N THR A 187 -7.90 -17.43 -5.93
CA THR A 187 -8.89 -16.70 -6.71
C THR A 187 -9.43 -15.49 -5.94
N PRO A 188 -9.83 -14.41 -6.61
CA PRO A 188 -10.50 -13.28 -5.97
C PRO A 188 -11.71 -13.69 -5.15
N ALA A 189 -12.59 -14.54 -5.69
CA ALA A 189 -13.80 -14.98 -5.00
C ALA A 189 -13.52 -15.71 -3.69
N ALA A 190 -12.52 -16.60 -3.66
CA ALA A 190 -12.12 -17.27 -2.42
C ALA A 190 -11.50 -16.28 -1.41
N PHE A 191 -10.85 -15.22 -1.89
CA PHE A 191 -10.30 -14.19 -1.03
C PHE A 191 -11.40 -13.31 -0.43
N ASP A 192 -12.42 -12.97 -1.22
CA ASP A 192 -13.60 -12.23 -0.75
C ASP A 192 -14.38 -13.04 0.30
N GLU A 193 -14.57 -14.34 0.08
CA GLU A 193 -15.21 -15.23 1.04
C GLU A 193 -14.45 -15.27 2.38
N PHE A 194 -13.13 -15.40 2.32
CA PHE A 194 -12.27 -15.33 3.50
C PHE A 194 -12.43 -13.99 4.24
N ALA A 195 -12.40 -12.87 3.51
CA ALA A 195 -12.48 -11.55 4.09
C ALA A 195 -13.83 -11.29 4.78
N LEU A 196 -14.94 -11.69 4.15
CA LEU A 196 -16.28 -11.59 4.75
C LEU A 196 -16.39 -12.40 6.05
N ALA A 197 -15.84 -13.61 6.07
CA ALA A 197 -15.80 -14.43 7.28
C ALA A 197 -14.92 -13.82 8.37
N TYR A 198 -13.79 -13.21 7.99
CA TYR A 198 -12.89 -12.50 8.89
C TYR A 198 -13.58 -11.27 9.49
N GLU A 199 -14.21 -10.43 8.68
CA GLU A 199 -14.92 -9.24 9.14
C GLU A 199 -16.06 -9.60 10.10
N ALA A 200 -16.86 -10.61 9.78
CA ALA A 200 -17.93 -11.08 10.65
C ALA A 200 -17.44 -11.49 12.05
N ARG A 201 -16.21 -11.96 12.17
CA ARG A 201 -15.58 -12.38 13.42
C ARG A 201 -14.85 -11.25 14.15
N GLU A 202 -14.09 -10.43 13.41
CA GLU A 202 -13.14 -9.49 13.99
C GLU A 202 -13.61 -8.02 14.01
N PHE A 203 -14.61 -7.66 13.21
CA PHE A 203 -15.17 -6.30 13.22
C PHE A 203 -16.11 -6.10 14.40
N VAL A 204 -15.50 -6.12 15.57
CA VAL A 204 -16.16 -5.92 16.86
C VAL A 204 -15.59 -4.65 17.48
N HIS A 205 -16.48 -3.80 17.99
CA HIS A 205 -16.07 -2.56 18.63
C HIS A 205 -15.05 -2.80 19.76
N ASP A 206 -13.96 -2.06 19.69
CA ASP A 206 -12.92 -2.00 20.73
C ASP A 206 -12.39 -0.56 20.79
N ALA A 207 -12.01 -0.11 21.98
CA ALA A 207 -11.46 1.24 22.14
C ALA A 207 -10.16 1.47 21.34
N ALA A 208 -9.42 0.41 21.01
CA ALA A 208 -8.25 0.49 20.15
C ALA A 208 -8.62 0.87 18.71
N ASN A 209 -9.75 0.34 18.18
CA ASN A 209 -10.23 0.72 16.83
C ASN A 209 -10.42 2.24 16.76
N GLN A 210 -11.10 2.81 17.75
CA GLN A 210 -11.37 4.24 17.80
C GLN A 210 -10.09 5.06 17.89
N ARG A 211 -9.17 4.73 18.84
CA ARG A 211 -7.94 5.49 19.02
C ARG A 211 -7.05 5.51 17.76
N VAL A 212 -6.87 4.36 17.11
CA VAL A 212 -6.05 4.27 15.89
C VAL A 212 -6.71 5.04 14.75
N ALA A 213 -8.04 4.90 14.57
CA ALA A 213 -8.78 5.61 13.54
C ALA A 213 -8.73 7.13 13.76
N GLU A 214 -9.02 7.63 14.96
CA GLU A 214 -8.98 9.07 15.29
C GLU A 214 -7.58 9.65 15.08
N ALA A 215 -6.51 8.97 15.51
CA ALA A 215 -5.14 9.40 15.29
C ALA A 215 -4.79 9.49 13.80
N THR A 216 -5.27 8.53 12.99
CA THR A 216 -5.06 8.53 11.54
C THR A 216 -5.84 9.64 10.86
N VAL A 217 -7.11 9.83 11.22
CA VAL A 217 -7.93 10.94 10.70
C VAL A 217 -7.29 12.30 11.04
N ALA A 218 -6.80 12.48 12.27
CA ALA A 218 -6.10 13.70 12.67
C ALA A 218 -4.83 13.94 11.81
N THR A 219 -4.06 12.90 11.53
CA THR A 219 -2.89 12.98 10.66
C THR A 219 -3.28 13.39 9.23
N MET A 220 -4.32 12.76 8.65
CA MET A 220 -4.79 13.06 7.30
C MET A 220 -5.42 14.47 7.20
N ALA A 221 -6.16 14.90 8.21
CA ALA A 221 -6.75 16.23 8.26
C ALA A 221 -5.69 17.35 8.26
N ALA A 222 -4.53 17.10 8.87
CA ALA A 222 -3.43 18.04 8.89
C ALA A 222 -2.78 18.28 7.50
N TRP A 223 -3.08 17.47 6.50
CA TRP A 223 -2.61 17.68 5.12
C TRP A 223 -3.47 18.67 4.34
N LEU A 224 -4.67 18.96 4.84
CA LEU A 224 -5.60 19.87 4.17
C LEU A 224 -5.36 21.30 4.68
N PRO A 225 -5.37 22.32 3.79
CA PRO A 225 -5.36 23.71 4.23
C PRO A 225 -6.62 23.96 5.06
N GLY A 226 -6.44 24.57 6.24
CA GLY A 226 -7.53 24.96 7.12
C GLY A 226 -8.34 26.13 6.56
#